data_bb5b82ecb89a184d18390f9158502271
#
_entry.id   bb5b82ecb89a184d18390f9158502271
#
_cell.length_a   1.000
_cell.length_b   1.000
_cell.length_c   1.000
_cell.angle_alpha   90.00
_cell.angle_beta   90.00
_cell.angle_gamma   90.00
#
_symmetry.space_group_name_H-M   'P 1'
#
loop_
_entity.id
_entity.type
_entity.pdbx_description
1 polymer ?
#
loop_
_entity_poly.entity_id
_entity_poly.type
_entity_poly.pdbx_seq_one_letter_code
_entity_poly.pdbx_strand_id
1 'polypeptide(L)'
;MEIIQATTEHFRDVRRITRETITAIYPRYYPAGAVQFFLDHHSDERIQADIASGKVYLLCADGVAAGTVTISGNEILRLFVLPEYQHRGYGKALLDFAENKILKGFQTVIIDASLPAKPIYKKRGYRETEYHTIRTRKGDFLCYDVMELKQPEVDP
;
A
#
# COMPACT_ATOMS: atom_id res chain seq x y z
N MET A 1 -9.99 11.16 -13.10
CA MET A 1 -9.28 10.52 -11.98
C MET A 1 -8.71 11.61 -11.09
N GLU A 2 -8.92 11.50 -9.82
CA GLU A 2 -8.53 12.50 -8.81
C GLU A 2 -8.00 11.78 -7.57
N ILE A 3 -6.95 12.32 -6.93
CA ILE A 3 -6.43 11.82 -5.65
C ILE A 3 -6.70 12.89 -4.60
N ILE A 4 -7.45 12.52 -3.57
CA ILE A 4 -7.86 13.41 -2.48
C ILE A 4 -7.33 12.90 -1.14
N GLN A 5 -7.14 13.80 -0.18
CA GLN A 5 -6.86 13.41 1.20
C GLN A 5 -8.14 12.87 1.85
N ALA A 6 -8.06 11.68 2.44
CA ALA A 6 -9.20 11.07 3.10
C ALA A 6 -9.51 11.78 4.43
N THR A 7 -10.79 11.95 4.70
CA THR A 7 -11.33 12.43 5.98
C THR A 7 -12.10 11.30 6.66
N THR A 8 -12.61 11.57 7.87
CA THR A 8 -13.41 10.59 8.64
C THR A 8 -14.62 10.06 7.87
N GLU A 9 -15.17 10.87 6.95
CA GLU A 9 -16.29 10.46 6.09
C GLU A 9 -15.90 9.35 5.09
N HIS A 10 -14.61 9.21 4.79
CA HIS A 10 -14.09 8.24 3.83
C HIS A 10 -13.66 6.92 4.47
N PHE A 11 -13.84 6.74 5.77
CA PHE A 11 -13.39 5.53 6.46
C PHE A 11 -13.93 4.25 5.80
N ARG A 12 -15.22 4.22 5.47
CA ARG A 12 -15.85 3.05 4.84
C ARG A 12 -15.24 2.73 3.48
N ASP A 13 -14.87 3.73 2.71
CA ASP A 13 -14.22 3.54 1.41
C ASP A 13 -12.83 2.94 1.56
N VAL A 14 -12.02 3.48 2.47
CA VAL A 14 -10.66 2.96 2.73
C VAL A 14 -10.72 1.52 3.25
N ARG A 15 -11.63 1.24 4.18
CA ARG A 15 -11.85 -0.09 4.73
C ARG A 15 -12.27 -1.08 3.64
N ARG A 16 -13.21 -0.71 2.81
CA ARG A 16 -13.71 -1.54 1.71
C ARG A 16 -12.60 -1.87 0.72
N ILE A 17 -11.87 -0.88 0.24
CA ILE A 17 -10.76 -1.06 -0.70
C ILE A 17 -9.73 -2.02 -0.11
N THR A 18 -9.34 -1.81 1.13
CA THR A 18 -8.34 -2.62 1.83
C THR A 18 -8.80 -4.07 1.96
N ARG A 19 -9.98 -4.30 2.52
CA ARG A 19 -10.49 -5.65 2.80
C ARG A 19 -10.84 -6.43 1.53
N GLU A 20 -11.52 -5.80 0.59
CA GLU A 20 -11.90 -6.47 -0.67
C GLU A 20 -10.65 -6.86 -1.48
N THR A 21 -9.65 -6.00 -1.53
CA THR A 21 -8.41 -6.28 -2.26
C THR A 21 -7.63 -7.43 -1.61
N ILE A 22 -7.42 -7.38 -0.29
CA ILE A 22 -6.72 -8.45 0.44
C ILE A 22 -7.49 -9.77 0.27
N THR A 23 -8.79 -9.77 0.47
CA THR A 23 -9.61 -10.98 0.43
C THR A 23 -9.65 -11.61 -0.97
N ALA A 24 -9.67 -10.79 -2.03
CA ALA A 24 -9.74 -11.28 -3.41
C ALA A 24 -8.39 -11.75 -3.96
N ILE A 25 -7.29 -11.07 -3.59
CA ILE A 25 -5.98 -11.28 -4.24
C ILE A 25 -5.05 -12.13 -3.38
N TYR A 26 -4.94 -11.85 -2.09
CA TYR A 26 -3.91 -12.45 -1.23
C TYR A 26 -4.03 -13.96 -1.02
N PRO A 27 -5.23 -14.58 -1.01
CA PRO A 27 -5.32 -16.06 -0.90
C PRO A 27 -4.64 -16.82 -2.04
N ARG A 28 -4.38 -16.17 -3.17
CA ARG A 28 -3.64 -16.77 -4.30
C ARG A 28 -2.13 -16.88 -4.04
N TYR A 29 -1.62 -16.12 -3.05
CA TYR A 29 -0.18 -15.98 -2.79
C TYR A 29 0.21 -16.43 -1.39
N TYR A 30 -0.73 -16.43 -0.44
CA TYR A 30 -0.45 -16.63 0.97
C TYR A 30 -1.38 -17.67 1.60
N PRO A 31 -0.89 -18.42 2.61
CA PRO A 31 -1.74 -19.28 3.42
C PRO A 31 -2.73 -18.47 4.26
N ALA A 32 -3.77 -19.15 4.76
CA ALA A 32 -4.90 -18.51 5.45
C ALA A 32 -4.48 -17.65 6.66
N GLY A 33 -3.48 -18.10 7.43
CA GLY A 33 -2.98 -17.33 8.59
C GLY A 33 -2.29 -16.03 8.16
N ALA A 34 -1.55 -16.05 7.05
CA ALA A 34 -0.93 -14.84 6.51
C ALA A 34 -1.97 -13.86 6.00
N VAL A 35 -3.01 -14.33 5.31
CA VAL A 35 -4.12 -13.47 4.88
C VAL A 35 -4.79 -12.80 6.08
N GLN A 36 -5.07 -13.57 7.13
CA GLN A 36 -5.66 -13.03 8.37
C GLN A 36 -4.73 -11.99 9.03
N PHE A 37 -3.42 -12.25 9.02
CA PHE A 37 -2.43 -11.29 9.53
C PHE A 37 -2.53 -9.94 8.82
N PHE A 38 -2.64 -9.93 7.49
CA PHE A 38 -2.82 -8.69 6.73
C PHE A 38 -4.11 -7.96 7.07
N LEU A 39 -5.22 -8.69 7.23
CA LEU A 39 -6.49 -8.09 7.63
C LEU A 39 -6.42 -7.47 9.03
N ASP A 40 -5.77 -8.14 9.98
CA ASP A 40 -5.59 -7.65 11.34
C ASP A 40 -4.61 -6.47 11.39
N HIS A 41 -3.56 -6.50 10.57
CA HIS A 41 -2.58 -5.42 10.46
C HIS A 41 -3.20 -4.12 9.94
N HIS A 42 -4.18 -4.23 9.04
CA HIS A 42 -4.94 -3.10 8.52
C HIS A 42 -6.32 -3.04 9.20
N SER A 43 -6.34 -3.04 10.54
CA SER A 43 -7.55 -2.99 11.34
C SER A 43 -8.30 -1.67 11.19
N ASP A 44 -9.57 -1.68 11.57
CA ASP A 44 -10.41 -0.47 11.57
C ASP A 44 -9.78 0.63 12.41
N GLU A 45 -9.24 0.29 13.59
CA GLU A 45 -8.59 1.25 14.49
C GLU A 45 -7.35 1.90 13.85
N ARG A 46 -6.54 1.13 13.15
CA ARG A 46 -5.35 1.66 12.45
C ARG A 46 -5.74 2.54 11.27
N ILE A 47 -6.74 2.13 10.50
CA ILE A 47 -7.26 2.95 9.39
C ILE A 47 -7.79 4.27 9.91
N GLN A 48 -8.60 4.26 10.97
CA GLN A 48 -9.16 5.46 11.59
C GLN A 48 -8.06 6.39 12.12
N ALA A 49 -7.05 5.83 12.80
CA ALA A 49 -5.92 6.60 13.32
C ALA A 49 -5.11 7.26 12.20
N ASP A 50 -4.87 6.54 11.12
CA ASP A 50 -4.12 7.06 9.96
C ASP A 50 -4.91 8.16 9.23
N ILE A 51 -6.21 8.00 9.10
CA ILE A 51 -7.10 9.05 8.54
C ILE A 51 -7.06 10.30 9.42
N ALA A 52 -7.22 10.13 10.74
CA ALA A 52 -7.19 11.26 11.69
C ALA A 52 -5.85 12.00 11.66
N SER A 53 -4.76 11.30 11.36
CA SER A 53 -3.41 11.88 11.25
C SER A 53 -3.12 12.48 9.87
N GLY A 54 -4.07 12.48 8.94
CA GLY A 54 -3.90 13.06 7.61
C GLY A 54 -2.99 12.26 6.68
N LYS A 55 -2.80 10.97 6.94
CA LYS A 55 -1.84 10.12 6.21
C LYS A 55 -2.45 9.38 5.03
N VAL A 56 -3.77 9.35 4.90
CA VAL A 56 -4.49 8.50 3.95
C VAL A 56 -5.01 9.31 2.77
N TYR A 57 -4.82 8.79 1.58
CA TYR A 57 -5.30 9.37 0.33
C TYR A 57 -6.16 8.36 -0.43
N LEU A 58 -7.16 8.87 -1.14
CA LEU A 58 -8.05 8.08 -1.99
C LEU A 58 -7.89 8.50 -3.45
N LEU A 59 -7.84 7.52 -4.32
CA LEU A 59 -7.99 7.73 -5.76
C LEU A 59 -9.45 7.49 -6.13
N CYS A 60 -10.08 8.54 -6.66
CA CYS A 60 -11.45 8.50 -7.13
C CYS A 60 -11.47 8.52 -8.66
N ALA A 61 -12.23 7.62 -9.26
CA ALA A 61 -12.43 7.52 -10.69
C ALA A 61 -13.91 7.33 -10.98
N ASP A 62 -14.47 8.14 -11.86
CA ASP A 62 -15.90 8.09 -12.23
C ASP A 62 -16.84 8.16 -11.02
N GLY A 63 -16.49 8.98 -10.03
CA GLY A 63 -17.27 9.15 -8.80
C GLY A 63 -17.16 8.00 -7.80
N VAL A 64 -16.24 7.05 -8.00
CA VAL A 64 -16.03 5.88 -7.13
C VAL A 64 -14.65 5.94 -6.52
N ALA A 65 -14.55 5.67 -5.21
CA ALA A 65 -13.26 5.45 -4.56
C ALA A 65 -12.71 4.08 -4.98
N ALA A 66 -11.69 4.10 -5.84
CA ALA A 66 -11.15 2.91 -6.50
C ALA A 66 -9.83 2.42 -5.91
N GLY A 67 -9.09 3.29 -5.24
CA GLY A 67 -7.79 2.95 -4.67
C GLY A 67 -7.43 3.82 -3.48
N THR A 68 -6.45 3.38 -2.70
CA THR A 68 -5.96 4.10 -1.53
C THR A 68 -4.46 3.95 -1.36
N VAL A 69 -3.83 4.97 -0.80
CA VAL A 69 -2.44 4.93 -0.35
C VAL A 69 -2.32 5.62 1.01
N THR A 70 -1.56 5.03 1.91
CA THR A 70 -1.23 5.61 3.21
C THR A 70 0.26 5.91 3.25
N ILE A 71 0.62 7.14 3.63
CA ILE A 71 1.99 7.63 3.68
C ILE A 71 2.31 8.06 5.11
N SER A 72 3.36 7.51 5.68
CA SER A 72 3.85 7.88 7.00
C SER A 72 5.36 8.12 6.95
N GLY A 73 5.79 9.38 7.11
CA GLY A 73 7.19 9.73 6.92
C GLY A 73 7.63 9.41 5.50
N ASN A 74 8.66 8.58 5.35
CA ASN A 74 9.13 8.10 4.06
C ASN A 74 8.58 6.72 3.66
N GLU A 75 7.59 6.20 4.38
CA GLU A 75 7.03 4.88 4.14
C GLU A 75 5.66 4.93 3.46
N ILE A 76 5.47 4.02 2.52
CA ILE A 76 4.16 3.68 1.98
C ILE A 76 3.64 2.47 2.74
N LEU A 77 2.55 2.64 3.50
CA LEU A 77 2.05 1.61 4.43
C LEU A 77 0.91 0.78 3.87
N ARG A 78 0.09 1.34 3.03
CA ARG A 78 -1.14 0.71 2.54
C ARG A 78 -1.40 1.22 1.14
N LEU A 79 -1.25 0.35 0.15
CA LEU A 79 -1.44 0.68 -1.25
C LEU A 79 -2.31 -0.41 -1.89
N PHE A 80 -3.54 -0.06 -2.19
CA PHE A 80 -4.51 -0.99 -2.77
C PHE A 80 -5.34 -0.32 -3.86
N VAL A 81 -5.63 -1.07 -4.90
CA VAL A 81 -6.62 -0.74 -5.92
C VAL A 81 -7.65 -1.87 -5.97
N LEU A 82 -8.93 -1.53 -5.92
CA LEU A 82 -9.99 -2.53 -6.01
C LEU A 82 -9.78 -3.45 -7.22
N PRO A 83 -10.03 -4.76 -7.10
CA PRO A 83 -9.77 -5.70 -8.18
C PRO A 83 -10.38 -5.30 -9.52
N GLU A 84 -11.62 -4.83 -9.54
CA GLU A 84 -12.31 -4.40 -10.75
C GLU A 84 -11.76 -3.14 -11.41
N TYR A 85 -10.91 -2.40 -10.69
CA TYR A 85 -10.26 -1.18 -11.18
C TYR A 85 -8.77 -1.37 -11.48
N GLN A 86 -8.23 -2.57 -11.30
CA GLN A 86 -6.83 -2.87 -11.62
C GLN A 86 -6.59 -2.87 -13.14
N HIS A 87 -5.31 -2.78 -13.53
CA HIS A 87 -4.88 -2.73 -14.93
C HIS A 87 -5.35 -1.50 -15.71
N ARG A 88 -5.67 -0.41 -15.02
CA ARG A 88 -6.06 0.88 -15.59
C ARG A 88 -5.07 2.01 -15.31
N GLY A 89 -3.91 1.68 -14.72
CA GLY A 89 -2.88 2.66 -14.35
C GLY A 89 -3.11 3.35 -13.00
N TYR A 90 -4.11 2.95 -12.20
CA TYR A 90 -4.41 3.61 -10.93
C TYR A 90 -3.36 3.31 -9.85
N GLY A 91 -2.82 2.10 -9.81
CA GLY A 91 -1.71 1.75 -8.92
C GLY A 91 -0.47 2.57 -9.22
N LYS A 92 -0.16 2.76 -10.51
CA LYS A 92 0.93 3.62 -10.96
C LYS A 92 0.70 5.08 -10.52
N ALA A 93 -0.52 5.59 -10.70
CA ALA A 93 -0.86 6.97 -10.30
C ALA A 93 -0.70 7.18 -8.80
N LEU A 94 -1.12 6.22 -7.97
CA LEU A 94 -0.94 6.26 -6.52
C LEU A 94 0.54 6.20 -6.11
N LEU A 95 1.34 5.36 -6.76
CA LEU A 95 2.78 5.30 -6.51
C LEU A 95 3.48 6.59 -6.93
N ASP A 96 3.18 7.12 -8.12
CA ASP A 96 3.72 8.40 -8.56
C ASP A 96 3.41 9.52 -7.56
N PHE A 97 2.17 9.58 -7.10
CA PHE A 97 1.73 10.57 -6.11
C PHE A 97 2.50 10.41 -4.79
N ALA A 98 2.58 9.20 -4.25
CA ALA A 98 3.24 8.93 -2.97
C ALA A 98 4.75 9.20 -3.04
N GLU A 99 5.41 8.74 -4.08
CA GLU A 99 6.85 8.96 -4.29
C GLU A 99 7.16 10.46 -4.43
N ASN A 100 6.40 11.18 -5.23
CA ASN A 100 6.59 12.62 -5.40
C ASN A 100 6.42 13.37 -4.08
N LYS A 101 5.43 12.99 -3.29
CA LYS A 101 5.17 13.61 -1.99
C LYS A 101 6.31 13.32 -0.99
N ILE A 102 6.74 12.08 -0.91
CA ILE A 102 7.81 11.66 0.03
C ILE A 102 9.15 12.28 -0.36
N LEU A 103 9.52 12.24 -1.63
CA LEU A 103 10.83 12.71 -2.09
C LEU A 103 11.02 14.23 -2.04
N LYS A 104 9.98 15.00 -1.73
CA LYS A 104 10.12 16.43 -1.40
C LYS A 104 10.83 16.66 -0.07
N GLY A 105 10.73 15.72 0.87
CA GLY A 105 11.30 15.86 2.21
C GLY A 105 12.26 14.75 2.62
N PHE A 106 12.33 13.67 1.86
CA PHE A 106 13.16 12.49 2.16
C PHE A 106 13.97 12.07 0.94
N GLN A 107 15.08 11.39 1.18
CA GLN A 107 15.96 10.87 0.12
C GLN A 107 15.51 9.51 -0.41
N THR A 108 14.67 8.81 0.34
CA THR A 108 14.29 7.43 0.05
C THR A 108 12.80 7.21 0.31
N VAL A 109 12.24 6.25 -0.42
CA VAL A 109 10.89 5.72 -0.19
C VAL A 109 11.04 4.27 0.25
N ILE A 110 10.38 3.90 1.35
CA ILE A 110 10.40 2.55 1.90
C ILE A 110 9.01 1.93 1.77
N ILE A 111 8.97 0.65 1.40
CA ILE A 111 7.72 -0.11 1.30
C ILE A 111 7.97 -1.56 1.73
N ASP A 112 7.01 -2.11 2.50
CA ASP A 112 6.95 -3.54 2.75
C ASP A 112 6.21 -4.18 1.57
N ALA A 113 6.95 -4.95 0.77
CA ALA A 113 6.43 -5.47 -0.48
C ALA A 113 5.68 -6.79 -0.25
N SER A 114 4.40 -6.82 -0.62
CA SER A 114 3.67 -8.08 -0.73
C SER A 114 4.15 -8.86 -1.95
N LEU A 115 3.95 -10.19 -1.94
CA LEU A 115 4.35 -11.05 -3.06
C LEU A 115 3.76 -10.60 -4.40
N PRO A 116 2.45 -10.30 -4.51
CA PRO A 116 1.90 -9.87 -5.79
C PRO A 116 2.43 -8.51 -6.29
N ALA A 117 2.85 -7.62 -5.38
CA ALA A 117 3.31 -6.28 -5.73
C ALA A 117 4.83 -6.19 -5.98
N LYS A 118 5.61 -7.11 -5.43
CA LYS A 118 7.07 -7.08 -5.51
C LYS A 118 7.62 -6.91 -6.93
N PRO A 119 7.13 -7.62 -7.98
CA PRO A 119 7.62 -7.41 -9.34
C PRO A 119 7.36 -5.99 -9.86
N ILE A 120 6.26 -5.38 -9.45
CA ILE A 120 5.92 -4.01 -9.83
C ILE A 120 6.93 -3.03 -9.25
N TYR A 121 7.28 -3.18 -7.97
CA TYR A 121 8.26 -2.32 -7.31
C TYR A 121 9.65 -2.48 -7.89
N LYS A 122 10.08 -3.72 -8.20
CA LYS A 122 11.36 -3.96 -8.88
C LYS A 122 11.46 -3.23 -10.20
N LYS A 123 10.42 -3.27 -11.02
CA LYS A 123 10.39 -2.56 -12.31
C LYS A 123 10.46 -1.04 -12.16
N ARG A 124 9.99 -0.49 -11.03
CA ARG A 124 10.08 0.95 -10.73
C ARG A 124 11.45 1.37 -10.21
N GLY A 125 12.36 0.44 -9.94
CA GLY A 125 13.69 0.74 -9.44
C GLY A 125 13.87 0.52 -7.93
N TYR A 126 12.88 0.00 -7.24
CA TYR A 126 13.02 -0.40 -5.83
C TYR A 126 13.98 -1.57 -5.72
N ARG A 127 14.78 -1.57 -4.65
CA ARG A 127 15.72 -2.65 -4.30
C ARG A 127 15.33 -3.28 -2.98
N GLU A 128 15.50 -4.59 -2.87
CA GLU A 128 15.32 -5.33 -1.62
C GLU A 128 16.43 -4.95 -0.64
N THR A 129 16.04 -4.56 0.59
CA THR A 129 16.98 -4.19 1.66
C THR A 129 16.94 -5.15 2.83
N GLU A 130 15.77 -5.75 3.12
CA GLU A 130 15.57 -6.67 4.23
C GLU A 130 14.56 -7.74 3.83
N TYR A 131 14.68 -8.91 4.45
CA TYR A 131 13.72 -10.01 4.32
C TYR A 131 13.26 -10.44 5.70
N HIS A 132 11.95 -10.60 5.86
CA HIS A 132 11.34 -10.96 7.13
C HIS A 132 10.41 -12.16 6.99
N THR A 133 10.37 -12.98 8.04
CA THR A 133 9.45 -14.11 8.18
C THR A 133 8.70 -13.98 9.50
N ILE A 134 7.38 -14.03 9.43
CA ILE A 134 6.51 -13.96 10.60
C ILE A 134 5.73 -15.28 10.69
N ARG A 135 5.76 -15.94 11.84
CA ARG A 135 4.87 -17.06 12.13
C ARG A 135 3.52 -16.52 12.54
N THR A 136 2.45 -16.94 11.88
CA THR A 136 1.10 -16.49 12.16
C THR A 136 0.47 -17.28 13.30
N ARG A 137 -0.66 -16.82 13.82
CA ARG A 137 -1.43 -17.52 14.88
C ARG A 137 -1.90 -18.91 14.46
N LYS A 138 -2.09 -19.13 13.15
CA LYS A 138 -2.47 -20.44 12.60
C LYS A 138 -1.29 -21.38 12.38
N GLY A 139 -0.06 -20.93 12.67
CA GLY A 139 1.16 -21.72 12.54
C GLY A 139 1.79 -21.74 11.16
N ASP A 140 1.20 -21.05 10.19
CA ASP A 140 1.83 -20.82 8.88
C ASP A 140 2.74 -19.58 8.92
N PHE A 141 3.36 -19.25 7.79
CA PHE A 141 4.35 -18.18 7.72
C PHE A 141 3.95 -17.13 6.70
N LEU A 142 4.19 -15.87 7.06
CA LEU A 142 4.20 -14.73 6.16
C LEU A 142 5.65 -14.33 5.91
N CYS A 143 6.04 -14.26 4.64
CA CYS A 143 7.34 -13.76 4.24
C CYS A 143 7.15 -12.47 3.44
N TYR A 144 7.97 -11.47 3.70
CA TYR A 144 7.93 -10.22 2.94
C TYR A 144 9.32 -9.59 2.86
N ASP A 145 9.49 -8.74 1.85
CA ASP A 145 10.70 -7.95 1.66
C ASP A 145 10.43 -6.49 2.00
N VAL A 146 11.37 -5.84 2.68
CA VAL A 146 11.43 -4.38 2.73
C VAL A 146 12.16 -3.92 1.49
N MET A 147 11.60 -2.98 0.77
CA MET A 147 12.17 -2.44 -0.45
C MET A 147 12.33 -0.93 -0.35
N GLU A 148 13.33 -0.40 -1.04
CA GLU A 148 13.70 1.01 -0.99
C GLU A 148 13.90 1.57 -2.40
N LEU A 149 13.33 2.75 -2.64
CA LEU A 149 13.62 3.57 -3.81
C LEU A 149 14.45 4.77 -3.37
N LYS A 150 15.61 4.96 -3.97
CA LYS A 150 16.44 6.13 -3.73
C LYS A 150 16.06 7.24 -4.71
N GLN A 151 16.12 8.48 -4.22
CA GLN A 151 15.98 9.64 -5.10
C GLN A 151 17.05 9.57 -6.19
N PRO A 152 16.70 9.82 -7.48
CA PRO A 152 17.68 9.84 -8.55
C PRO A 152 18.79 10.84 -8.22
N GLU A 153 20.07 10.45 -8.45
CA GLU A 153 21.19 11.37 -8.36
C GLU A 153 21.00 12.46 -9.42
N VAL A 154 21.07 13.72 -8.96
CA VAL A 154 21.12 14.85 -9.88
C VAL A 154 22.57 14.96 -10.32
N ASP A 155 22.84 14.75 -11.62
CA ASP A 155 24.15 15.02 -12.19
C ASP A 155 24.53 16.48 -11.93
N PRO A 156 25.75 16.75 -11.41
CA PRO A 156 26.17 18.11 -11.11
C PRO A 156 26.28 18.99 -12.37
#